data_d19f6dc4e70c2cb7fda5eb0630a4beb4
#
_entry.id   d19f6dc4e70c2cb7fda5eb0630a4beb4
#
_cell.length_a   1.000
_cell.length_b   1.000
_cell.length_c   1.000
_cell.angle_alpha   90.00
_cell.angle_beta   90.00
_cell.angle_gamma   90.00
#
_symmetry.space_group_name_H-M   'P 1'
#
loop_
_entity.id
_entity.type
_entity.pdbx_description
1 polymer ?
#
loop_
_entity_poly.entity_id
_entity_poly.type
_entity_poly.pdbx_seq_one_letter_code
_entity_poly.pdbx_strand_id
1 'polypeptide(L)'
;MCAELANRGVKDVLIVCCDGLTGLPEAIEATWPQATVQTCVVHLIRASMRFVSYRDRRKVAAALKADLHRPEPGGRLAGSDRLLRVRHGVKYPQTVTTWERFIPFLDFPPMLRRVIYTTNSIESLNYQLRKVSKNRGHFPSDEAVIKLLWLAIC
;
A
#
# COMPACT_ATOMS: atom_id res chain seq x y z
N MET A 1 14.31 6.71 10.27
CA MET A 1 12.87 7.05 10.21
C MET A 1 12.08 6.44 11.36
N CYS A 2 11.95 5.10 11.52
CA CYS A 2 11.19 4.50 12.63
C CYS A 2 11.70 4.96 14.01
N ALA A 3 13.00 4.83 14.26
CA ALA A 3 13.62 5.27 15.50
C ALA A 3 13.43 6.78 15.76
N GLU A 4 13.44 7.60 14.72
CA GLU A 4 13.19 9.04 14.84
C GLU A 4 11.75 9.34 15.26
N LEU A 5 10.76 8.64 14.70
CA LEU A 5 9.36 8.78 15.12
C LEU A 5 9.18 8.34 16.58
N ALA A 6 9.81 7.24 16.97
CA ALA A 6 9.80 6.78 18.36
C ALA A 6 10.42 7.82 19.30
N ASN A 7 11.56 8.41 18.94
CA ASN A 7 12.20 9.49 19.70
C ASN A 7 11.37 10.76 19.80
N ARG A 8 10.51 11.01 18.81
CA ARG A 8 9.55 12.12 18.80
C ARG A 8 8.26 11.82 19.57
N GLY A 9 8.19 10.68 20.24
CA GLY A 9 7.10 10.33 21.16
C GLY A 9 6.04 9.39 20.60
N VAL A 10 6.24 8.80 19.42
CA VAL A 10 5.35 7.75 18.89
C VAL A 10 5.64 6.45 19.63
N LYS A 11 4.84 6.14 20.65
CA LYS A 11 5.05 4.99 21.54
C LYS A 11 4.51 3.70 20.94
N ASP A 12 3.44 3.77 20.16
CA ASP A 12 2.77 2.61 19.57
C ASP A 12 2.19 2.94 18.20
N VAL A 13 2.14 1.92 17.35
CA VAL A 13 1.55 1.99 16.01
C VAL A 13 0.76 0.71 15.77
N LEU A 14 -0.51 0.80 15.45
CA LEU A 14 -1.37 -0.36 15.22
C LEU A 14 -1.08 -1.02 13.87
N ILE A 15 -1.07 -0.23 12.80
CA ILE A 15 -0.90 -0.71 11.42
C ILE A 15 0.03 0.23 10.67
N VAL A 16 1.01 -0.34 9.99
CA VAL A 16 1.89 0.40 9.07
C VAL A 16 1.69 -0.12 7.66
N CYS A 17 1.25 0.76 6.76
CA CYS A 17 1.15 0.44 5.34
C CYS A 17 2.42 0.89 4.61
N CYS A 18 3.11 -0.04 3.96
CA CYS A 18 4.31 0.25 3.18
C CYS A 18 4.22 -0.35 1.77
N ASP A 19 4.99 0.18 0.84
CA ASP A 19 5.00 -0.24 -0.56
C ASP A 19 5.94 -1.43 -0.86
N GLY A 20 6.38 -2.13 0.17
CA GLY A 20 7.27 -3.29 0.06
C GLY A 20 8.75 -2.91 -0.05
N LEU A 21 9.15 -1.75 0.47
CA LEU A 21 10.55 -1.35 0.57
C LEU A 21 11.30 -2.35 1.46
N THR A 22 12.36 -2.93 0.92
CA THR A 22 13.20 -3.92 1.62
C THR A 22 13.81 -3.32 2.89
N GLY A 23 13.75 -4.04 4.00
CA GLY A 23 14.28 -3.63 5.30
C GLY A 23 13.33 -2.73 6.11
N LEU A 24 12.26 -2.21 5.52
CA LEU A 24 11.29 -1.39 6.25
C LEU A 24 10.39 -2.21 7.17
N PRO A 25 9.85 -3.38 6.77
CA PRO A 25 9.11 -4.26 7.66
C PRO A 25 9.92 -4.62 8.92
N GLU A 26 11.16 -5.05 8.74
CA GLU A 26 12.07 -5.44 9.82
C GLU A 26 12.37 -4.26 10.77
N ALA A 27 12.54 -3.06 10.22
CA ALA A 27 12.75 -1.85 11.02
C ALA A 27 11.50 -1.46 11.82
N ILE A 28 10.30 -1.70 11.28
CA ILE A 28 9.04 -1.46 11.97
C ILE A 28 8.86 -2.46 13.12
N GLU A 29 9.05 -3.74 12.84
CA GLU A 29 8.96 -4.81 13.84
C GLU A 29 9.97 -4.62 14.99
N ALA A 30 11.18 -4.19 14.67
CA ALA A 30 12.21 -3.88 15.67
C ALA A 30 11.85 -2.67 16.55
N THR A 31 11.10 -1.69 16.01
CA THR A 31 10.71 -0.48 16.73
C THR A 31 9.38 -0.64 17.47
N TRP A 32 8.41 -1.27 16.83
CA TRP A 32 7.06 -1.52 17.34
C TRP A 32 6.66 -2.98 17.11
N PRO A 33 7.05 -3.91 18.01
CA PRO A 33 6.81 -5.35 17.83
C PRO A 33 5.34 -5.75 17.70
N GLN A 34 4.41 -4.92 18.18
CA GLN A 34 2.97 -5.15 18.11
C GLN A 34 2.33 -4.57 16.84
N ALA A 35 3.08 -3.83 16.04
CA ALA A 35 2.56 -3.22 14.83
C ALA A 35 2.29 -4.27 13.75
N THR A 36 1.11 -4.22 13.13
CA THR A 36 0.82 -5.03 11.95
C THR A 36 1.38 -4.34 10.71
N VAL A 37 2.32 -5.00 10.03
CA VAL A 37 2.87 -4.50 8.77
C VAL A 37 2.02 -4.98 7.61
N GLN A 38 1.38 -4.05 6.91
CA GLN A 38 0.55 -4.32 5.75
C GLN A 38 1.20 -3.78 4.48
N THR A 39 1.40 -4.64 3.50
CA THR A 39 1.86 -4.18 2.18
C THR A 39 0.76 -3.39 1.47
N CYS A 40 1.12 -2.27 0.87
CA CYS A 40 0.17 -1.42 0.14
C CYS A 40 -0.53 -2.20 -0.98
N VAL A 41 -1.85 -2.31 -0.86
CA VAL A 41 -2.71 -3.06 -1.78
C VAL A 41 -2.60 -2.54 -3.21
N VAL A 42 -2.56 -1.23 -3.40
CA VAL A 42 -2.45 -0.60 -4.73
C VAL A 42 -1.13 -0.97 -5.41
N HIS A 43 -0.02 -0.95 -4.66
CA HIS A 43 1.29 -1.35 -5.19
C HIS A 43 1.35 -2.85 -5.49
N LEU A 44 0.75 -3.70 -4.65
CA LEU A 44 0.64 -5.13 -4.90
C LEU A 44 -0.13 -5.43 -6.19
N ILE A 45 -1.28 -4.79 -6.39
CA ILE A 45 -2.07 -4.93 -7.62
C ILE A 45 -1.27 -4.47 -8.82
N ARG A 46 -0.63 -3.30 -8.76
CA ARG A 46 0.21 -2.79 -9.86
C ARG A 46 1.37 -3.75 -10.17
N ALA A 47 2.04 -4.27 -9.15
CA ALA A 47 3.12 -5.26 -9.31
C ALA A 47 2.61 -6.54 -9.96
N SER A 48 1.48 -7.07 -9.51
CA SER A 48 0.84 -8.25 -10.10
C SER A 48 0.51 -8.05 -11.58
N MET A 49 0.04 -6.86 -11.96
CA MET A 49 -0.31 -6.55 -13.36
C MET A 49 0.90 -6.50 -14.31
N ARG A 50 2.13 -6.36 -13.79
CA ARG A 50 3.34 -6.38 -14.65
C ARG A 50 3.54 -7.74 -15.32
N PHE A 51 3.14 -8.82 -14.66
CA PHE A 51 3.29 -10.19 -15.14
C PHE A 51 2.10 -10.67 -15.99
N VAL A 52 1.00 -9.89 -16.02
CA VAL A 52 -0.22 -10.25 -16.73
C VAL A 52 -0.22 -9.68 -18.15
N SER A 53 -0.54 -10.54 -19.15
CA SER A 53 -0.66 -10.10 -20.54
C SER A 53 -1.73 -9.00 -20.66
N TYR A 54 -1.55 -8.09 -21.61
CA TYR A 54 -2.51 -6.99 -21.83
C TYR A 54 -3.95 -7.50 -22.02
N ARG A 55 -4.10 -8.62 -22.71
CA ARG A 55 -5.41 -9.26 -22.99
C ARG A 55 -6.11 -9.74 -21.71
N ASP A 56 -5.35 -10.19 -20.70
CA ASP A 56 -5.89 -10.77 -19.46
C ASP A 56 -6.05 -9.73 -18.35
N ARG A 57 -5.42 -8.55 -18.45
CA ARG A 57 -5.39 -7.52 -17.40
C ARG A 57 -6.78 -7.14 -16.91
N ARG A 58 -7.74 -6.95 -17.79
CA ARG A 58 -9.12 -6.57 -17.41
C ARG A 58 -9.79 -7.66 -16.58
N LYS A 59 -9.59 -8.93 -16.93
CA LYS A 59 -10.16 -10.09 -16.22
C LYS A 59 -9.54 -10.26 -14.84
N VAL A 60 -8.21 -10.17 -14.76
CA VAL A 60 -7.49 -10.26 -13.50
C VAL A 60 -7.82 -9.08 -12.59
N ALA A 61 -7.87 -7.86 -13.12
CA ALA A 61 -8.25 -6.67 -12.34
C ALA A 61 -9.69 -6.76 -11.80
N ALA A 62 -10.62 -7.27 -12.60
CA ALA A 62 -12.01 -7.48 -12.17
C ALA A 62 -12.12 -8.52 -11.05
N ALA A 63 -11.37 -9.64 -11.15
CA ALA A 63 -11.33 -10.65 -10.12
C ALA A 63 -10.75 -10.09 -8.81
N LEU A 64 -9.63 -9.37 -8.87
CA LEU A 64 -9.00 -8.72 -7.72
C LEU A 64 -9.94 -7.70 -7.06
N LYS A 65 -10.64 -6.91 -7.87
CA LYS A 65 -11.60 -5.92 -7.36
C LYS A 65 -12.78 -6.57 -6.64
N ALA A 66 -13.28 -7.69 -7.14
CA ALA A 66 -14.38 -8.42 -6.50
C ALA A 66 -14.00 -8.90 -5.09
N ASP A 67 -12.76 -9.34 -4.90
CA ASP A 67 -12.27 -9.79 -3.59
C ASP A 67 -12.05 -8.65 -2.60
N LEU A 68 -11.59 -7.50 -3.09
CA LEU A 68 -11.42 -6.30 -2.26
C LEU A 68 -12.72 -5.82 -1.61
N HIS A 69 -13.85 -6.03 -2.28
CA HIS A 69 -15.16 -5.54 -1.86
C HIS A 69 -15.99 -6.59 -1.13
N ARG A 70 -15.42 -7.77 -0.81
CA ARG A 70 -16.14 -8.79 -0.03
C ARG A 70 -16.48 -8.28 1.36
N PRO A 71 -17.75 -8.43 1.79
CA PRO A 71 -18.20 -7.93 3.09
C PRO A 71 -17.69 -8.74 4.28
N GLU A 72 -17.34 -10.02 4.09
CA GLU A 72 -17.00 -10.89 5.21
C GLU A 72 -15.50 -10.93 5.54
N PRO A 73 -15.09 -10.65 6.80
CA PRO A 73 -13.76 -10.92 7.27
C PRO A 73 -13.57 -12.45 7.40
N GLY A 74 -12.44 -12.97 6.96
CA GLY A 74 -12.10 -14.39 7.11
C GLY A 74 -12.71 -15.36 6.09
N GLY A 75 -13.49 -14.88 5.14
CA GLY A 75 -13.96 -15.68 4.01
C GLY A 75 -12.80 -16.12 3.14
N ARG A 76 -12.35 -17.40 3.29
CA ARG A 76 -11.38 -18.01 2.39
C ARG A 76 -11.71 -17.64 0.95
N LEU A 77 -10.71 -17.21 0.23
CA LEU A 77 -10.71 -16.78 -1.18
C LEU A 77 -11.21 -17.87 -2.17
N ALA A 78 -12.38 -18.45 -1.91
CA ALA A 78 -12.86 -19.61 -2.65
C ALA A 78 -13.09 -19.34 -4.16
N GLY A 79 -13.34 -18.09 -4.53
CA GLY A 79 -13.62 -17.74 -5.94
C GLY A 79 -12.39 -17.24 -6.70
N SER A 80 -11.67 -16.29 -6.16
CA SER A 80 -10.52 -15.67 -6.83
C SER A 80 -9.24 -16.45 -6.63
N ASP A 81 -9.07 -17.12 -5.49
CA ASP A 81 -7.98 -18.07 -5.28
C ASP A 81 -8.06 -19.18 -6.35
N ARG A 82 -9.27 -19.67 -6.64
CA ARG A 82 -9.49 -20.64 -7.73
C ARG A 82 -9.24 -20.05 -9.12
N LEU A 83 -9.64 -18.81 -9.38
CA LEU A 83 -9.39 -18.14 -10.67
C LEU A 83 -7.92 -17.78 -10.85
N LEU A 84 -7.29 -17.26 -9.82
CA LEU A 84 -5.87 -16.87 -9.87
C LEU A 84 -4.95 -18.08 -9.82
N ARG A 85 -5.19 -19.06 -8.93
CA ARG A 85 -4.35 -20.25 -8.81
C ARG A 85 -4.59 -21.24 -9.95
N VAL A 86 -5.83 -21.55 -10.30
CA VAL A 86 -6.13 -22.61 -11.29
C VAL A 86 -6.01 -22.10 -12.71
N ARG A 87 -6.47 -20.90 -13.01
CA ARG A 87 -6.50 -20.39 -14.40
C ARG A 87 -5.34 -19.46 -14.74
N HIS A 88 -4.84 -18.70 -13.78
CA HIS A 88 -3.76 -17.74 -13.98
C HIS A 88 -2.48 -18.09 -13.21
N GLY A 89 -2.55 -18.87 -12.14
CA GLY A 89 -1.40 -19.25 -11.33
C GLY A 89 -0.38 -20.10 -12.10
N VAL A 90 -0.84 -20.99 -12.97
CA VAL A 90 0.05 -21.75 -13.88
C VAL A 90 0.73 -20.81 -14.88
N LYS A 91 0.03 -19.77 -15.33
CA LYS A 91 0.55 -18.79 -16.30
C LYS A 91 1.33 -17.66 -15.65
N TYR A 92 0.99 -17.31 -14.40
CA TYR A 92 1.54 -16.15 -13.69
C TYR A 92 1.87 -16.48 -12.23
N PRO A 93 2.87 -17.33 -11.96
CA PRO A 93 3.22 -17.78 -10.60
C PRO A 93 3.61 -16.60 -9.68
N GLN A 94 4.28 -15.56 -10.20
CA GLN A 94 4.65 -14.38 -9.42
C GLN A 94 3.43 -13.58 -8.93
N THR A 95 2.32 -13.64 -9.66
CA THR A 95 1.06 -13.02 -9.22
C THR A 95 0.49 -13.74 -8.00
N VAL A 96 0.64 -15.06 -7.92
CA VAL A 96 0.20 -15.86 -6.77
C VAL A 96 1.01 -15.53 -5.53
N THR A 97 2.34 -15.49 -5.63
CA THR A 97 3.22 -15.12 -4.50
C THR A 97 2.93 -13.72 -3.98
N THR A 98 2.66 -12.78 -4.89
CA THR A 98 2.26 -11.42 -4.52
C THR A 98 0.91 -11.41 -3.80
N TRP A 99 0.02 -12.32 -4.19
CA TRP A 99 -1.31 -12.46 -3.60
C TRP A 99 -1.28 -12.95 -2.15
N GLU A 100 -0.37 -13.83 -1.79
CA GLU A 100 -0.21 -14.30 -0.41
C GLU A 100 0.12 -13.17 0.56
N ARG A 101 0.82 -12.13 0.10
CA ARG A 101 1.08 -10.91 0.87
C ARG A 101 -0.15 -9.99 1.00
N PHE A 102 -1.17 -10.26 0.21
CA PHE A 102 -2.42 -9.49 0.21
C PHE A 102 -3.45 -10.06 1.19
N ILE A 103 -3.43 -11.37 1.43
CA ILE A 103 -4.42 -12.06 2.26
C ILE A 103 -4.62 -11.41 3.64
N PRO A 104 -3.58 -11.00 4.39
CA PRO A 104 -3.74 -10.35 5.68
C PRO A 104 -4.63 -9.10 5.65
N PHE A 105 -4.66 -8.38 4.53
CA PHE A 105 -5.54 -7.23 4.35
C PHE A 105 -7.03 -7.61 4.46
N LEU A 106 -7.41 -8.80 4.04
CA LEU A 106 -8.79 -9.28 4.03
C LEU A 106 -9.31 -9.63 5.43
N ASP A 107 -8.41 -9.83 6.38
CA ASP A 107 -8.76 -10.11 7.79
C ASP A 107 -9.23 -8.85 8.52
N PHE A 108 -8.93 -7.65 7.99
CA PHE A 108 -9.41 -6.41 8.58
C PHE A 108 -10.90 -6.16 8.30
N PRO A 109 -11.62 -5.56 9.26
CA PRO A 109 -13.00 -5.12 9.05
C PRO A 109 -13.14 -4.17 7.85
N PRO A 110 -14.27 -4.16 7.13
CA PRO A 110 -14.46 -3.35 5.91
C PRO A 110 -14.14 -1.86 6.09
N MET A 111 -14.43 -1.28 7.25
CA MET A 111 -14.11 0.11 7.56
C MET A 111 -12.60 0.36 7.61
N LEU A 112 -11.84 -0.53 8.25
CA LEU A 112 -10.37 -0.44 8.28
C LEU A 112 -9.77 -0.72 6.91
N ARG A 113 -10.30 -1.69 6.15
CA ARG A 113 -9.85 -1.94 4.78
C ARG A 113 -9.94 -0.67 3.92
N ARG A 114 -11.00 0.10 4.05
CA ARG A 114 -11.18 1.36 3.31
C ARG A 114 -10.08 2.37 3.63
N VAL A 115 -9.69 2.50 4.90
CA VAL A 115 -8.61 3.41 5.32
C VAL A 115 -7.26 2.91 4.84
N ILE A 116 -6.97 1.61 5.02
CA ILE A 116 -5.70 0.97 4.64
C ILE A 116 -5.52 0.94 3.12
N TYR A 117 -6.60 0.71 2.37
CA TYR A 117 -6.59 0.68 0.91
C TYR A 117 -6.29 2.04 0.28
N THR A 118 -6.76 3.11 0.90
CA THR A 118 -6.62 4.46 0.36
C THR A 118 -5.27 5.08 0.69
N THR A 119 -4.19 4.61 0.07
CA THR A 119 -2.96 5.42 -0.05
C THR A 119 -3.18 6.67 -0.91
N ASN A 120 -4.37 6.82 -1.50
CA ASN A 120 -4.74 7.98 -2.30
C ASN A 120 -4.57 9.32 -1.57
N SER A 121 -4.79 9.38 -0.25
CA SER A 121 -4.56 10.59 0.54
C SER A 121 -3.08 10.96 0.59
N ILE A 122 -2.19 9.98 0.79
CA ILE A 122 -0.73 10.20 0.80
C ILE A 122 -0.24 10.51 -0.61
N GLU A 123 -0.70 9.77 -1.63
CA GLU A 123 -0.35 10.02 -3.04
C GLU A 123 -0.85 11.40 -3.49
N SER A 124 -2.08 11.78 -3.09
CA SER A 124 -2.67 13.09 -3.39
C SER A 124 -1.88 14.22 -2.72
N LEU A 125 -1.54 14.07 -1.43
CA LEU A 125 -0.72 15.04 -0.72
C LEU A 125 0.66 15.17 -1.38
N ASN A 126 1.33 14.06 -1.65
CA ASN A 126 2.63 14.06 -2.33
C ASN A 126 2.56 14.71 -3.71
N TYR A 127 1.47 14.49 -4.45
CA TYR A 127 1.27 15.14 -5.75
C TYR A 127 1.13 16.67 -5.59
N GLN A 128 0.36 17.13 -4.62
CA GLN A 128 0.19 18.57 -4.33
C GLN A 128 1.51 19.21 -3.91
N LEU A 129 2.26 18.57 -2.99
CA LEU A 129 3.56 19.06 -2.55
C LEU A 129 4.57 19.14 -3.70
N ARG A 130 4.61 18.13 -4.58
CA ARG A 130 5.44 18.14 -5.78
C ARG A 130 5.03 19.22 -6.76
N LYS A 131 3.74 19.46 -6.94
CA LYS A 131 3.23 20.53 -7.81
C LYS A 131 3.68 21.91 -7.33
N VAL A 132 3.54 22.17 -6.03
CA VAL A 132 3.94 23.44 -5.42
C VAL A 132 5.46 23.64 -5.47
N SER A 133 6.25 22.61 -5.18
CA SER A 133 7.72 22.69 -5.24
C SER A 133 8.25 22.84 -6.66
N LYS A 134 7.68 22.14 -7.66
CA LYS A 134 8.08 22.25 -9.07
C LYS A 134 7.80 23.64 -9.65
N ASN A 135 6.70 24.28 -9.25
CA ASN A 135 6.35 25.60 -9.77
C ASN A 135 7.35 26.69 -9.36
N ARG A 136 8.10 26.48 -8.28
CA ARG A 136 9.11 27.44 -7.83
C ARG A 136 10.51 27.23 -8.41
N GLY A 137 10.82 26.01 -8.87
CA GLY A 137 12.06 25.64 -9.57
C GLY A 137 13.35 25.77 -8.74
N HIS A 138 13.51 26.82 -7.95
CA HIS A 138 14.68 27.06 -7.10
C HIS A 138 14.29 27.60 -5.72
N PHE A 139 15.01 27.17 -4.69
CA PHE A 139 14.82 27.62 -3.31
C PHE A 139 16.13 28.22 -2.78
N PRO A 140 16.06 29.40 -2.15
CA PRO A 140 17.26 30.06 -1.62
C PRO A 140 17.84 29.37 -0.38
N SER A 141 17.01 28.61 0.39
CA SER A 141 17.42 27.87 1.59
C SER A 141 16.46 26.74 1.90
N ASP A 142 16.89 25.81 2.76
CA ASP A 142 16.06 24.70 3.24
C ASP A 142 14.83 25.21 4.05
N GLU A 143 15.00 26.30 4.79
CA GLU A 143 13.91 26.94 5.53
C GLU A 143 12.81 27.46 4.59
N ALA A 144 13.19 28.00 3.44
CA ALA A 144 12.23 28.42 2.43
C ALA A 144 11.43 27.26 1.86
N VAL A 145 12.04 26.07 1.70
CA VAL A 145 11.36 24.84 1.31
C VAL A 145 10.38 24.41 2.39
N ILE A 146 10.83 24.33 3.64
CA ILE A 146 10.01 23.92 4.79
C ILE A 146 8.80 24.85 4.94
N LYS A 147 9.01 26.17 4.86
CA LYS A 147 7.92 27.17 4.93
C LYS A 147 6.91 27.00 3.81
N LEU A 148 7.36 26.74 2.57
CA LEU A 148 6.45 26.52 1.45
C LEU A 148 5.65 25.23 1.61
N LEU A 149 6.29 24.14 2.04
CA LEU A 149 5.61 22.86 2.28
C LEU A 149 4.61 22.97 3.42
N TRP A 150 4.97 23.67 4.50
CA TRP A 150 4.05 23.97 5.61
C TRP A 150 2.80 24.71 5.13
N LEU A 151 2.96 25.78 4.38
CA LEU A 151 1.84 26.56 3.82
C LEU A 151 0.99 25.78 2.80
N ALA A 152 1.52 24.71 2.22
CA ALA A 152 0.78 23.86 1.30
C ALA A 152 -0.03 22.77 2.02
N ILE A 153 0.29 22.49 3.30
CA ILE A 153 -0.38 21.48 4.13
C ILE A 153 -1.47 22.12 5.02
N CYS A 154 -1.23 23.32 5.53
CA CYS A 154 -2.17 24.09 6.35
C CYS A 154 -3.07 24.99 5.51
#